data_1bcd5731fe07272c76f4a8997b41d607
#
_entry.id   1bcd5731fe07272c76f4a8997b41d607
#
_cell.length_a   1.000
_cell.length_b   1.000
_cell.length_c   1.000
_cell.angle_alpha   90.00
_cell.angle_beta   90.00
_cell.angle_gamma   90.00
#
_symmetry.space_group_name_H-M   'P 1'
#
loop_
_entity.id
_entity.type
_entity.pdbx_description
1 polymer ?
#
loop_
_entity_poly.entity_id
_entity_poly.type
_entity_poly.pdbx_seq_one_letter_code
_entity_poly.pdbx_strand_id
1 'polypeptide(L)'
;MSEFHLPHDHHHEKHHEDALSRLATIDDFNLTAEVFKMLGDGSRLRIFWLLCHCEDCVINISAMVNMSSPAVSHHLKQLKVGGLITSRRNGKEMFYKAADTERSRLLHCMIERLMGIVCPED
;
A
#
# COMPACT_ATOMS: atom_id res chain seq x y z
N MET A 1 12.82 -29.21 -14.59
CA MET A 1 13.76 -28.21 -14.08
C MET A 1 14.52 -27.59 -15.22
N SER A 2 14.34 -26.35 -15.45
CA SER A 2 14.99 -25.68 -16.56
C SER A 2 16.42 -25.32 -16.19
N GLU A 3 17.33 -25.71 -17.05
CA GLU A 3 18.67 -25.19 -16.97
C GLU A 3 18.67 -23.81 -17.59
N PHE A 4 18.95 -22.82 -16.77
CA PHE A 4 18.96 -21.43 -17.21
C PHE A 4 20.39 -20.94 -17.23
N HIS A 5 20.87 -20.57 -18.40
CA HIS A 5 22.20 -20.00 -18.59
C HIS A 5 22.07 -18.55 -18.99
N LEU A 6 22.69 -17.66 -18.20
CA LEU A 6 22.72 -16.26 -18.53
C LEU A 6 23.69 -16.01 -19.70
N PRO A 7 23.37 -15.06 -20.60
CA PRO A 7 24.23 -14.73 -21.75
C PRO A 7 25.65 -14.28 -21.37
N HIS A 8 25.81 -13.70 -20.18
CA HIS A 8 27.11 -13.26 -19.69
C HIS A 8 27.44 -13.97 -18.39
N ASP A 9 28.69 -14.44 -18.28
CA ASP A 9 29.18 -15.08 -17.07
C ASP A 9 30.01 -14.07 -16.26
N HIS A 10 29.47 -13.70 -15.12
CA HIS A 10 30.13 -12.79 -14.17
C HIS A 10 30.62 -13.52 -12.92
N HIS A 11 30.71 -14.85 -12.97
CA HIS A 11 31.16 -15.70 -11.87
C HIS A 11 30.26 -15.64 -10.61
N HIS A 12 28.93 -15.42 -10.82
CA HIS A 12 27.95 -15.33 -9.75
C HIS A 12 26.76 -16.30 -9.94
N GLU A 13 26.99 -17.41 -10.63
CA GLU A 13 25.95 -18.38 -10.99
C GLU A 13 25.16 -18.87 -9.77
N LYS A 14 25.83 -19.13 -8.66
CA LYS A 14 25.18 -19.61 -7.45
C LYS A 14 24.15 -18.61 -6.92
N HIS A 15 24.48 -17.32 -6.96
CA HIS A 15 23.55 -16.27 -6.53
C HIS A 15 22.38 -16.13 -7.49
N HIS A 16 22.63 -16.30 -8.79
CA HIS A 16 21.57 -16.23 -9.80
C HIS A 16 20.60 -17.40 -9.67
N GLU A 17 21.09 -18.61 -9.46
CA GLU A 17 20.25 -19.79 -9.28
C GLU A 17 19.39 -19.65 -8.03
N ASP A 18 19.97 -19.16 -6.93
CA ASP A 18 19.25 -18.94 -5.69
C ASP A 18 18.14 -17.89 -5.88
N ALA A 19 18.45 -16.79 -6.56
CA ALA A 19 17.47 -15.76 -6.89
C ALA A 19 16.33 -16.31 -7.75
N LEU A 20 16.66 -17.07 -8.80
CA LEU A 20 15.66 -17.65 -9.69
C LEU A 20 14.77 -18.67 -8.98
N SER A 21 15.33 -19.45 -8.05
CA SER A 21 14.55 -20.42 -7.29
C SER A 21 13.52 -19.77 -6.36
N ARG A 22 13.76 -18.51 -5.97
CA ARG A 22 12.86 -17.73 -5.12
C ARG A 22 11.94 -16.80 -5.90
N LEU A 23 12.10 -16.76 -7.21
CA LEU A 23 11.32 -15.87 -8.06
C LEU A 23 9.85 -16.29 -8.02
N ALA A 24 9.01 -15.38 -7.55
CA ALA A 24 7.57 -15.57 -7.53
C ALA A 24 7.00 -15.58 -8.95
N THR A 25 5.75 -15.97 -9.09
CA THR A 25 5.07 -15.98 -10.39
C THR A 25 4.88 -14.57 -10.92
N ILE A 26 4.65 -14.46 -12.24
CA ILE A 26 4.33 -13.18 -12.87
C ILE A 26 3.09 -12.56 -12.23
N ASP A 27 2.08 -13.38 -11.91
CA ASP A 27 0.87 -12.89 -11.25
C ASP A 27 1.16 -12.30 -9.87
N ASP A 28 2.04 -12.93 -9.10
CA ASP A 28 2.44 -12.41 -7.80
C ASP A 28 3.11 -11.05 -7.91
N PHE A 29 3.98 -10.87 -8.90
CA PHE A 29 4.62 -9.59 -9.16
C PHE A 29 3.61 -8.53 -9.59
N ASN A 30 2.65 -8.89 -10.45
CA ASN A 30 1.63 -7.98 -10.91
C ASN A 30 0.72 -7.53 -9.77
N LEU A 31 0.30 -8.44 -8.90
CA LEU A 31 -0.50 -8.11 -7.72
C LEU A 31 0.26 -7.18 -6.76
N THR A 32 1.54 -7.46 -6.55
CA THR A 32 2.38 -6.62 -5.70
C THR A 32 2.57 -5.25 -6.32
N ALA A 33 2.80 -5.19 -7.63
CA ALA A 33 2.93 -3.92 -8.35
C ALA A 33 1.67 -3.06 -8.24
N GLU A 34 0.47 -3.67 -8.23
CA GLU A 34 -0.77 -2.94 -8.05
C GLU A 34 -0.82 -2.22 -6.69
N VAL A 35 -0.28 -2.84 -5.64
CA VAL A 35 -0.19 -2.21 -4.31
C VAL A 35 0.72 -0.97 -4.38
N PHE A 36 1.89 -1.10 -4.99
CA PHE A 36 2.80 0.04 -5.13
C PHE A 36 2.21 1.14 -5.99
N LYS A 37 1.52 0.79 -7.06
CA LYS A 37 0.84 1.74 -7.92
C LYS A 37 -0.23 2.52 -7.15
N MET A 38 -0.97 1.83 -6.31
CA MET A 38 -2.00 2.45 -5.46
C MET A 38 -1.40 3.51 -4.54
N LEU A 39 -0.24 3.24 -3.97
CA LEU A 39 0.47 4.15 -3.08
C LEU A 39 1.47 5.05 -3.83
N GLY A 40 1.50 4.97 -5.14
CA GLY A 40 2.37 5.82 -5.98
C GLY A 40 1.84 7.22 -6.23
N ASP A 41 0.68 7.56 -5.71
CA ASP A 41 0.09 8.90 -5.75
C ASP A 41 0.23 9.53 -4.37
N GLY A 42 0.85 10.71 -4.29
CA GLY A 42 1.16 11.35 -3.01
C GLY A 42 -0.08 11.68 -2.17
N SER A 43 -1.16 12.10 -2.81
CA SER A 43 -2.42 12.39 -2.12
C SER A 43 -3.04 11.14 -1.54
N ARG A 44 -3.04 10.06 -2.31
CA ARG A 44 -3.58 8.77 -1.87
C ARG A 44 -2.74 8.17 -0.75
N LEU A 45 -1.42 8.27 -0.86
CA LEU A 45 -0.49 7.84 0.17
C LEU A 45 -0.76 8.58 1.48
N ARG A 46 -0.94 9.89 1.40
CA ARG A 46 -1.22 10.74 2.55
C ARG A 46 -2.54 10.36 3.23
N ILE A 47 -3.58 10.10 2.45
CA ILE A 47 -4.87 9.66 2.96
C ILE A 47 -4.75 8.30 3.65
N PHE A 48 -4.05 7.35 3.04
CA PHE A 48 -3.83 6.05 3.65
C PHE A 48 -3.09 6.18 4.98
N TRP A 49 -2.01 6.96 5.00
CA TRP A 49 -1.24 7.20 6.23
C TRP A 49 -2.13 7.78 7.33
N LEU A 50 -2.94 8.78 6.99
CA LEU A 50 -3.87 9.39 7.93
C LEU A 50 -4.83 8.35 8.53
N LEU A 51 -5.39 7.48 7.70
CA LEU A 51 -6.34 6.47 8.12
C LEU A 51 -5.69 5.31 8.89
N CYS A 52 -4.38 5.20 8.86
CA CYS A 52 -3.65 4.32 9.77
C CYS A 52 -3.68 4.84 11.22
N HIS A 53 -3.93 6.13 11.40
CA HIS A 53 -3.91 6.78 12.70
C HIS A 53 -5.28 7.19 13.22
N CYS A 54 -6.30 7.26 12.37
CA CYS A 54 -7.64 7.66 12.79
C CYS A 54 -8.70 7.03 11.88
N GLU A 55 -9.94 7.04 12.38
CA GLU A 55 -11.11 6.68 11.59
C GLU A 55 -11.95 7.95 11.42
N ASP A 56 -12.35 8.27 10.20
CA ASP A 56 -13.16 9.48 9.98
C ASP A 56 -13.98 9.42 8.70
N CYS A 57 -14.88 10.41 8.55
CA CYS A 57 -15.74 10.57 7.39
C CYS A 57 -15.05 11.40 6.29
N VAL A 58 -15.64 11.37 5.09
CA VAL A 58 -15.08 12.09 3.92
C VAL A 58 -14.89 13.57 4.19
N ILE A 59 -15.87 14.22 4.81
CA ILE A 59 -15.81 15.66 5.06
C ILE A 59 -14.61 16.00 5.94
N ASN A 60 -14.42 15.26 7.02
CA ASN A 60 -13.30 15.49 7.93
C ASN A 60 -11.97 15.14 7.30
N ILE A 61 -11.90 14.04 6.58
CA ILE A 61 -10.68 13.66 5.84
C ILE A 61 -10.32 14.78 4.86
N SER A 62 -11.30 15.27 4.11
CA SER A 62 -11.09 16.36 3.13
C SER A 62 -10.53 17.61 3.79
N ALA A 63 -11.05 17.96 4.96
CA ALA A 63 -10.54 19.10 5.73
C ALA A 63 -9.10 18.86 6.19
N MET A 64 -8.81 17.67 6.71
CA MET A 64 -7.48 17.35 7.21
C MET A 64 -6.40 17.31 6.13
N VAL A 65 -6.73 16.84 4.92
CA VAL A 65 -5.76 16.77 3.82
C VAL A 65 -5.85 17.95 2.87
N ASN A 66 -6.77 18.89 3.12
CA ASN A 66 -6.99 20.08 2.31
C ASN A 66 -7.24 19.76 0.84
N MET A 67 -8.19 18.87 0.60
CA MET A 67 -8.59 18.45 -0.73
C MET A 67 -10.11 18.49 -0.84
N SER A 68 -10.63 18.54 -2.06
CA SER A 68 -12.08 18.48 -2.29
C SER A 68 -12.63 17.11 -1.91
N SER A 69 -13.89 17.08 -1.47
CA SER A 69 -14.54 15.81 -1.13
C SER A 69 -14.64 14.84 -2.31
N PRO A 70 -14.92 15.28 -3.55
CA PRO A 70 -14.88 14.38 -4.71
C PRO A 70 -13.49 13.76 -4.93
N ALA A 71 -12.42 14.53 -4.77
CA ALA A 71 -11.06 14.00 -4.92
C ALA A 71 -10.74 12.97 -3.85
N VAL A 72 -11.09 13.27 -2.58
CA VAL A 72 -10.90 12.34 -1.47
C VAL A 72 -11.73 11.08 -1.69
N SER A 73 -13.00 11.21 -2.09
CA SER A 73 -13.85 10.06 -2.37
C SER A 73 -13.27 9.15 -3.44
N HIS A 74 -12.66 9.74 -4.48
CA HIS A 74 -12.00 8.97 -5.53
C HIS A 74 -10.83 8.15 -4.96
N HIS A 75 -9.98 8.76 -4.15
CA HIS A 75 -8.85 8.07 -3.52
C HIS A 75 -9.31 7.01 -2.54
N LEU A 76 -10.35 7.28 -1.75
CA LEU A 76 -10.91 6.32 -0.81
C LEU A 76 -11.45 5.08 -1.55
N LYS A 77 -12.12 5.29 -2.66
CA LYS A 77 -12.62 4.18 -3.48
C LYS A 77 -11.47 3.29 -3.97
N GLN A 78 -10.40 3.90 -4.47
CA GLN A 78 -9.21 3.17 -4.93
C GLN A 78 -8.59 2.34 -3.80
N LEU A 79 -8.38 2.96 -2.65
CA LEU A 79 -7.81 2.29 -1.50
C LEU A 79 -8.69 1.15 -0.98
N LYS A 80 -10.00 1.35 -0.99
CA LYS A 80 -10.95 0.32 -0.55
C LYS A 80 -10.98 -0.86 -1.50
N VAL A 81 -11.02 -0.62 -2.81
CA VAL A 81 -10.96 -1.67 -3.83
C VAL A 81 -9.67 -2.47 -3.69
N GLY A 82 -8.57 -1.80 -3.38
CA GLY A 82 -7.28 -2.44 -3.16
C GLY A 82 -7.13 -3.16 -1.83
N GLY A 83 -8.13 -3.07 -0.96
CA GLY A 83 -8.12 -3.77 0.33
C GLY A 83 -7.25 -3.12 1.39
N LEU A 84 -6.80 -1.88 1.20
CA LEU A 84 -5.96 -1.18 2.17
C LEU A 84 -6.74 -0.43 3.24
N ILE A 85 -7.98 -0.13 2.98
CA ILE A 85 -8.87 0.53 3.94
C ILE A 85 -10.21 -0.20 3.99
N THR A 86 -10.93 0.00 5.07
CA THR A 86 -12.30 -0.48 5.25
C THR A 86 -13.21 0.70 5.55
N SER A 87 -14.50 0.48 5.38
CA SER A 87 -15.50 1.49 5.70
C SER A 87 -16.64 0.88 6.50
N ARG A 88 -17.26 1.71 7.32
CA ARG A 88 -18.49 1.34 8.01
C ARG A 88 -19.45 2.53 8.01
N ARG A 89 -20.73 2.20 7.99
CA ARG A 89 -21.77 3.23 8.09
C ARG A 89 -22.06 3.53 9.57
N ASN A 90 -22.16 4.79 9.88
CA ASN A 90 -22.61 5.24 11.18
C ASN A 90 -23.61 6.39 10.95
N GLY A 91 -24.89 6.08 11.07
CA GLY A 91 -25.95 7.03 10.73
C GLY A 91 -25.97 7.31 9.24
N LYS A 92 -25.85 8.59 8.88
CA LYS A 92 -25.84 9.03 7.47
C LYS A 92 -24.45 9.10 6.87
N GLU A 93 -23.41 8.85 7.66
CA GLU A 93 -22.04 9.01 7.25
C GLU A 93 -21.35 7.67 7.12
N MET A 94 -20.40 7.61 6.18
CA MET A 94 -19.44 6.51 6.07
C MET A 94 -18.15 6.92 6.74
N PHE A 95 -17.64 6.04 7.60
CA PHE A 95 -16.33 6.21 8.23
C PHE A 95 -15.33 5.26 7.60
N TYR A 96 -14.11 5.73 7.43
CA TYR A 96 -13.03 4.99 6.79
C TYR A 96 -11.86 4.88 7.75
N LYS A 97 -11.20 3.74 7.71
CA LYS A 97 -9.95 3.50 8.46
C LYS A 97 -9.08 2.52 7.69
N ALA A 98 -7.79 2.46 8.03
CA ALA A 98 -6.91 1.44 7.48
C ALA A 98 -7.44 0.05 7.80
N ALA A 99 -7.31 -0.86 6.86
CA ALA A 99 -7.71 -2.25 7.07
C ALA A 99 -6.85 -2.87 8.17
N ASP A 100 -7.48 -3.68 9.02
CA ASP A 100 -6.78 -4.41 10.08
C ASP A 100 -6.20 -5.70 9.51
N THR A 101 -5.21 -5.54 8.64
CA THR A 101 -4.53 -6.63 7.95
C THR A 101 -3.03 -6.48 8.11
N GLU A 102 -2.31 -7.60 7.99
CA GLU A 102 -0.86 -7.59 8.00
C GLU A 102 -0.30 -6.70 6.90
N ARG A 103 -0.90 -6.74 5.71
CA ARG A 103 -0.48 -5.90 4.57
C ARG A 103 -0.54 -4.41 4.92
N SER A 104 -1.66 -3.95 5.46
CA SER A 104 -1.82 -2.53 5.83
C SER A 104 -0.83 -2.12 6.91
N ARG A 105 -0.60 -2.98 7.90
CA ARG A 105 0.38 -2.69 8.96
C ARG A 105 1.79 -2.63 8.42
N LEU A 106 2.14 -3.55 7.51
CA LEU A 106 3.47 -3.56 6.88
C LEU A 106 3.69 -2.30 6.05
N LEU A 107 2.71 -1.91 5.24
CA LEU A 107 2.79 -0.70 4.42
C LEU A 107 2.91 0.55 5.29
N HIS A 108 2.14 0.63 6.35
CA HIS A 108 2.23 1.74 7.30
C HIS A 108 3.63 1.87 7.88
N CYS A 109 4.17 0.75 8.36
CA CYS A 109 5.52 0.72 8.92
C CYS A 109 6.57 1.14 7.89
N MET A 110 6.46 0.66 6.66
CA MET A 110 7.38 1.00 5.58
C MET A 110 7.33 2.49 5.25
N ILE A 111 6.13 3.06 5.14
CA ILE A 111 5.95 4.50 4.88
C ILE A 111 6.62 5.33 5.98
N GLU A 112 6.39 4.98 7.24
CA GLU A 112 6.99 5.68 8.38
C GLU A 112 8.52 5.65 8.32
N ARG A 113 9.07 4.50 8.01
CA ARG A 113 10.53 4.32 7.92
C ARG A 113 11.12 5.11 6.75
N LEU A 114 10.46 5.07 5.59
CA LEU A 114 10.90 5.82 4.42
C LEU A 114 10.87 7.32 4.67
N MET A 115 9.93 7.82 5.44
CA MET A 115 9.79 9.23 5.77
C MET A 115 10.63 9.64 6.98
N GLY A 116 11.28 8.69 7.65
CA GLY A 116 12.04 8.97 8.87
C GLY A 116 11.17 9.33 10.06
N ILE A 117 9.91 8.97 10.02
CA ILE A 117 8.96 9.22 11.10
C ILE A 117 8.86 7.94 11.91
N VAL A 118 8.87 8.07 13.24
CA VAL A 118 8.61 6.93 14.13
C VAL A 118 7.13 6.92 14.48
N CYS A 119 6.48 5.80 14.18
CA CYS A 119 5.07 5.64 14.50
C CYS A 119 4.90 5.58 16.03
N PRO A 120 4.04 6.42 16.63
CA PRO A 120 3.79 6.32 18.07
C PRO A 120 3.18 4.95 18.39
N GLU A 121 3.65 4.33 19.46
CA GLU A 121 3.03 3.11 19.97
C GLU A 121 1.70 3.46 20.61
N ASP A 122 0.66 2.77 20.20
CA ASP A 122 -0.65 2.92 20.79
C ASP A 122 -0.77 2.08 22.07
#